data_0c03c59e285915c810724e806abca13d
#
_entry.id   0c03c59e285915c810724e806abca13d
#
_cell.length_a   1.000
_cell.length_b   1.000
_cell.length_c   1.000
_cell.angle_alpha   90.00
_cell.angle_beta   90.00
_cell.angle_gamma   90.00
#
_symmetry.space_group_name_H-M   'P 1'
#
loop_
_entity.id
_entity.type
_entity.pdbx_description
1 polymer ?
#
loop_
_entity_poly.entity_id
_entity_poly.type
_entity_poly.pdbx_seq_one_letter_code
_entity_poly.pdbx_strand_id
1 'polypeptide(L)'
;MATLRELTYMVLDELKLSSDDSYFNEEHVIFLIGKYRAFLLKQIYKEVKLDIPESNYQTLYLNLEQTPAISGVVCECGEFLKTTEQIPFLLTISTPKLYSGNNYTKEITYISRDRMRYVGHNKWLKDIIYASLGTDNYLYLTSADEKFIDLKKIEITGIFEQPDKILQKNSQDFRDIEYPLEEGLIPQVIELVVKTLMSANYDPEDSNNNAKDDLANLATYIAKNSKSALAKKLSE
;
A
#
# COMPACT_ATOMS: atom_id res chain seq x y z
N MET A 1 -15.16 3.56 -11.14
CA MET A 1 -14.23 3.13 -10.06
C MET A 1 -14.48 3.99 -8.83
N ALA A 2 -14.35 3.44 -7.63
CA ALA A 2 -14.55 4.19 -6.39
C ALA A 2 -13.33 5.07 -6.07
N THR A 3 -13.57 6.23 -5.46
CA THR A 3 -12.52 7.09 -4.93
C THR A 3 -12.03 6.57 -3.59
N LEU A 4 -10.82 6.98 -3.18
CA LEU A 4 -10.30 6.60 -1.85
C LEU A 4 -11.19 7.11 -0.72
N ARG A 5 -11.83 8.28 -0.89
CA ARG A 5 -12.78 8.86 0.06
C ARG A 5 -14.03 7.99 0.20
N GLU A 6 -14.61 7.55 -0.92
CA GLU A 6 -15.78 6.65 -0.91
C GLU A 6 -15.47 5.32 -0.22
N LEU A 7 -14.32 4.70 -0.54
CA LEU A 7 -13.87 3.48 0.12
C LEU A 7 -13.71 3.66 1.64
N THR A 8 -13.13 4.77 2.06
CA THR A 8 -12.95 5.09 3.48
C THR A 8 -14.31 5.23 4.19
N TYR A 9 -15.26 5.93 3.56
CA TYR A 9 -16.61 6.08 4.13
C TYR A 9 -17.37 4.76 4.17
N MET A 10 -17.28 3.90 3.15
CA MET A 10 -17.86 2.57 3.17
C MET A 10 -17.39 1.75 4.38
N VAL A 11 -16.05 1.77 4.64
CA VAL A 11 -15.49 1.09 5.82
C VAL A 11 -16.00 1.70 7.12
N LEU A 12 -16.01 3.03 7.25
CA LEU A 12 -16.45 3.71 8.46
C LEU A 12 -17.94 3.50 8.74
N ASP A 13 -18.78 3.47 7.70
CA ASP A 13 -20.21 3.21 7.85
C ASP A 13 -20.46 1.77 8.31
N GLU A 14 -19.76 0.77 7.79
CA GLU A 14 -19.85 -0.59 8.29
C GLU A 14 -19.38 -0.73 9.75
N LEU A 15 -18.30 -0.01 10.11
CA LEU A 15 -17.80 0.00 11.48
C LEU A 15 -18.77 0.66 12.46
N LYS A 16 -19.43 1.77 12.07
CA LYS A 16 -20.46 2.43 12.89
C LYS A 16 -21.68 1.55 13.11
N LEU A 17 -22.09 0.76 12.12
CA LEU A 17 -23.15 -0.22 12.27
C LEU A 17 -22.83 -1.29 13.31
N SER A 18 -21.55 -1.57 13.53
CA SER A 18 -21.07 -2.60 14.44
C SER A 18 -20.73 -2.09 15.85
N SER A 19 -20.30 -0.83 15.97
CA SER A 19 -19.87 -0.21 17.24
C SER A 19 -20.08 1.29 17.21
N ASP A 20 -21.03 1.78 17.98
CA ASP A 20 -21.44 3.21 18.01
C ASP A 20 -20.43 4.10 18.74
N ASP A 21 -19.63 3.53 19.66
CA ASP A 21 -18.72 4.27 20.55
C ASP A 21 -17.25 4.29 20.11
N SER A 22 -16.87 3.61 19.03
CA SER A 22 -15.48 3.51 18.65
C SER A 22 -15.06 4.59 17.66
N TYR A 23 -13.99 5.33 18.01
CA TYR A 23 -13.37 6.31 17.14
C TYR A 23 -12.29 5.66 16.29
N PHE A 24 -12.51 5.61 14.98
CA PHE A 24 -11.53 5.10 14.02
C PHE A 24 -10.80 6.23 13.31
N ASN A 25 -9.47 6.15 13.26
CA ASN A 25 -8.65 7.12 12.54
C ASN A 25 -8.72 6.83 11.02
N GLU A 26 -9.15 7.81 10.22
CA GLU A 26 -9.24 7.71 8.76
C GLU A 26 -7.89 7.35 8.11
N GLU A 27 -6.78 7.89 8.60
CA GLU A 27 -5.45 7.59 8.03
C GLU A 27 -5.07 6.13 8.24
N HIS A 28 -5.47 5.53 9.37
CA HIS A 28 -5.28 4.11 9.63
C HIS A 28 -6.13 3.24 8.71
N VAL A 29 -7.38 3.64 8.47
CA VAL A 29 -8.28 2.98 7.51
C VAL A 29 -7.67 3.01 6.10
N ILE A 30 -7.20 4.17 5.64
CA ILE A 30 -6.53 4.34 4.33
C ILE A 30 -5.32 3.42 4.22
N PHE A 31 -4.48 3.37 5.25
CA PHE A 31 -3.32 2.47 5.29
C PHE A 31 -3.72 0.99 5.16
N LEU A 32 -4.78 0.56 5.86
CA LEU A 32 -5.27 -0.81 5.78
C LEU A 32 -5.88 -1.13 4.42
N ILE A 33 -6.62 -0.21 3.81
CA ILE A 33 -7.15 -0.35 2.44
C ILE A 33 -5.99 -0.63 1.48
N GLY A 34 -4.90 0.18 1.52
CA GLY A 34 -3.72 -0.02 0.68
C GLY A 34 -3.05 -1.38 0.92
N LYS A 35 -2.92 -1.79 2.18
CA LYS A 35 -2.31 -3.06 2.57
C LYS A 35 -3.11 -4.27 2.08
N TYR A 36 -4.43 -4.27 2.29
CA TYR A 36 -5.29 -5.38 1.86
C TYR A 36 -5.48 -5.44 0.35
N ARG A 37 -5.53 -4.27 -0.33
CA ARG A 37 -5.43 -4.23 -1.78
C ARG A 37 -4.18 -4.96 -2.29
N ALA A 38 -3.02 -4.59 -1.77
CA ALA A 38 -1.75 -5.21 -2.17
C ALA A 38 -1.72 -6.72 -1.88
N PHE A 39 -2.29 -7.14 -0.75
CA PHE A 39 -2.40 -8.54 -0.37
C PHE A 39 -3.28 -9.33 -1.36
N LEU A 40 -4.49 -8.85 -1.65
CA LEU A 40 -5.42 -9.52 -2.56
C LEU A 40 -4.88 -9.58 -3.99
N LEU A 41 -4.29 -8.49 -4.49
CA LEU A 41 -3.65 -8.50 -5.82
C LEU A 41 -2.52 -9.53 -5.89
N LYS A 42 -1.68 -9.63 -4.85
CA LYS A 42 -0.63 -10.66 -4.79
C LYS A 42 -1.22 -12.08 -4.76
N GLN A 43 -2.29 -12.30 -4.01
CA GLN A 43 -2.92 -13.61 -3.90
C GLN A 43 -3.55 -14.05 -5.22
N ILE A 44 -4.33 -13.19 -5.84
CA ILE A 44 -5.10 -13.54 -7.06
C ILE A 44 -4.17 -13.69 -8.26
N TYR A 45 -3.32 -12.68 -8.52
CA TYR A 45 -2.55 -12.63 -9.77
C TYR A 45 -1.21 -13.35 -9.72
N LYS A 46 -0.71 -13.72 -8.54
CA LYS A 46 0.50 -14.53 -8.44
C LYS A 46 0.23 -16.01 -8.73
N GLU A 47 -0.92 -16.52 -8.31
CA GLU A 47 -1.28 -17.93 -8.44
C GLU A 47 -1.93 -18.22 -9.81
N VAL A 48 -2.74 -17.31 -10.29
CA VAL A 48 -3.45 -17.43 -11.57
C VAL A 48 -2.79 -16.45 -12.52
N LYS A 49 -2.19 -16.97 -13.61
CA LYS A 49 -1.58 -16.16 -14.68
C LYS A 49 -2.65 -15.46 -15.52
N LEU A 50 -3.52 -14.69 -14.87
CA LEU A 50 -4.53 -13.86 -15.50
C LEU A 50 -3.93 -12.50 -15.86
N ASP A 51 -4.42 -11.89 -16.90
CA ASP A 51 -4.10 -10.52 -17.23
C ASP A 51 -4.68 -9.59 -16.15
N ILE A 52 -3.82 -8.74 -15.61
CA ILE A 52 -4.21 -7.80 -14.59
C ILE A 52 -4.96 -6.65 -15.25
N PRO A 53 -6.18 -6.30 -14.78
CA PRO A 53 -6.93 -5.18 -15.33
C PRO A 53 -6.16 -3.86 -15.25
N GLU A 54 -6.31 -3.04 -16.29
CA GLU A 54 -5.61 -1.74 -16.37
C GLU A 54 -5.97 -0.79 -15.22
N SER A 55 -7.14 -0.95 -14.63
CA SER A 55 -7.59 -0.20 -13.46
C SER A 55 -6.67 -0.31 -12.24
N ASN A 56 -5.86 -1.36 -12.15
CA ASN A 56 -4.92 -1.57 -11.04
C ASN A 56 -3.56 -0.88 -11.24
N TYR A 57 -3.28 -0.40 -12.48
CA TYR A 57 -2.02 0.26 -12.80
C TYR A 57 -2.06 1.74 -12.47
N GLN A 58 -0.90 2.26 -12.12
CA GLN A 58 -0.68 3.69 -11.93
C GLN A 58 0.54 4.15 -12.70
N THR A 59 0.49 5.38 -13.17
CA THR A 59 1.58 6.02 -13.90
C THR A 59 2.22 7.10 -13.04
N LEU A 60 3.56 7.11 -13.01
CA LEU A 60 4.38 8.06 -12.30
C LEU A 60 5.40 8.67 -13.26
N TYR A 61 5.53 10.00 -13.24
CA TYR A 61 6.51 10.75 -14.01
C TYR A 61 7.68 11.13 -13.12
N LEU A 62 8.91 10.78 -13.55
CA LEU A 62 10.12 10.95 -12.76
C LEU A 62 11.15 11.73 -13.53
N ASN A 63 11.84 12.64 -12.84
CA ASN A 63 13.01 13.32 -13.37
C ASN A 63 14.25 12.44 -13.18
N LEU A 64 15.24 12.66 -14.04
CA LEU A 64 16.51 11.94 -14.05
C LEU A 64 17.68 12.87 -13.74
N GLU A 65 18.69 12.33 -13.09
CA GLU A 65 20.00 12.94 -12.83
C GLU A 65 21.13 11.98 -13.20
N GLN A 66 22.28 12.52 -13.54
CA GLN A 66 23.47 11.70 -13.83
C GLN A 66 24.10 11.19 -12.54
N THR A 67 24.57 9.95 -12.56
CA THR A 67 25.27 9.33 -11.43
C THR A 67 26.41 8.46 -11.94
N PRO A 68 27.57 8.46 -11.27
CA PRO A 68 28.72 7.63 -11.68
C PRO A 68 28.58 6.16 -11.28
N ALA A 69 27.64 5.82 -10.40
CA ALA A 69 27.54 4.48 -9.86
C ALA A 69 26.09 4.07 -9.59
N ILE A 70 25.82 2.77 -9.64
CA ILE A 70 24.56 2.15 -9.25
C ILE A 70 24.68 1.60 -7.83
N SER A 71 23.71 1.91 -6.96
CA SER A 71 23.68 1.39 -5.60
C SER A 71 23.62 -0.14 -5.57
N GLY A 72 24.59 -0.77 -4.91
CA GLY A 72 24.69 -2.22 -4.76
C GLY A 72 25.14 -2.99 -6.01
N VAL A 73 25.63 -2.31 -7.04
CA VAL A 73 26.27 -2.93 -8.20
C VAL A 73 27.67 -2.34 -8.38
N VAL A 74 28.68 -3.19 -8.29
CA VAL A 74 30.04 -2.81 -8.65
C VAL A 74 30.15 -2.94 -10.17
N CYS A 75 30.13 -1.82 -10.87
CA CYS A 75 30.35 -1.75 -12.32
C CYS A 75 31.34 -0.62 -12.59
N GLU A 76 32.40 -0.94 -13.33
CA GLU A 76 33.41 0.04 -13.76
C GLU A 76 33.03 0.73 -15.07
N CYS A 77 31.87 0.39 -15.62
CA CYS A 77 31.52 0.78 -16.99
C CYS A 77 30.40 1.81 -17.00
N GLY A 78 30.75 3.03 -17.29
CA GLY A 78 29.85 3.98 -17.89
C GLY A 78 29.14 4.93 -16.93
N GLU A 79 28.51 5.89 -17.56
CA GLU A 79 27.61 6.84 -16.90
C GLU A 79 26.23 6.23 -16.77
N PHE A 80 25.56 6.52 -15.67
CA PHE A 80 24.20 6.06 -15.40
C PHE A 80 23.30 7.28 -15.19
N LEU A 81 22.03 7.10 -15.54
CA LEU A 81 20.99 8.01 -15.10
C LEU A 81 20.25 7.38 -13.90
N LYS A 82 19.92 8.19 -12.94
CA LYS A 82 19.19 7.81 -11.74
C LYS A 82 17.97 8.71 -11.60
N THR A 83 16.86 8.17 -11.08
CA THR A 83 15.72 9.02 -10.73
C THR A 83 16.06 9.94 -9.56
N THR A 84 15.58 11.19 -9.61
CA THR A 84 15.80 12.17 -8.52
C THR A 84 15.04 11.80 -7.24
N GLU A 85 13.99 10.99 -7.37
CA GLU A 85 13.14 10.56 -6.28
C GLU A 85 13.09 9.04 -6.19
N GLN A 86 12.89 8.55 -4.97
CA GLN A 86 12.64 7.13 -4.74
C GLN A 86 11.29 6.71 -5.31
N ILE A 87 11.27 5.51 -5.89
CA ILE A 87 10.05 4.90 -6.39
C ILE A 87 9.37 4.16 -5.25
N PRO A 88 8.06 4.36 -5.02
CA PRO A 88 7.29 3.53 -4.11
C PRO A 88 7.40 2.05 -4.49
N PHE A 89 7.32 1.16 -3.49
CA PHE A 89 7.47 -0.27 -3.72
C PHE A 89 6.52 -0.79 -4.80
N LEU A 90 7.13 -1.39 -5.84
CA LEU A 90 6.41 -2.07 -6.91
C LEU A 90 5.99 -3.47 -6.46
N LEU A 91 4.75 -3.85 -6.74
CA LEU A 91 4.32 -5.23 -6.58
C LEU A 91 4.94 -6.08 -7.69
N THR A 92 5.60 -7.16 -7.30
CA THR A 92 6.34 -8.06 -8.21
C THR A 92 5.43 -9.00 -9.03
N ILE A 93 4.15 -8.70 -9.13
CA ILE A 93 3.17 -9.48 -9.89
C ILE A 93 3.21 -9.18 -11.39
N SER A 94 3.65 -7.99 -11.77
CA SER A 94 3.89 -7.61 -13.17
C SER A 94 5.19 -6.82 -13.32
N THR A 95 5.81 -6.91 -14.51
CA THR A 95 6.93 -6.04 -14.84
C THR A 95 6.43 -4.63 -15.13
N PRO A 96 7.03 -3.59 -14.56
CA PRO A 96 6.64 -2.21 -14.87
C PRO A 96 6.94 -1.89 -16.33
N LYS A 97 6.08 -1.12 -16.96
CA LYS A 97 6.29 -0.54 -18.28
C LYS A 97 6.98 0.81 -18.13
N LEU A 98 8.02 1.03 -18.87
CA LEU A 98 8.84 2.24 -18.79
C LEU A 98 8.95 2.87 -20.17
N TYR A 99 8.75 4.18 -20.21
CA TYR A 99 8.84 4.94 -21.46
C TYR A 99 9.66 6.20 -21.26
N SER A 100 10.35 6.62 -22.34
CA SER A 100 11.16 7.84 -22.37
C SER A 100 10.91 8.64 -23.64
N GLY A 101 11.51 9.83 -23.68
CA GLY A 101 11.42 10.77 -24.81
C GLY A 101 10.39 11.86 -24.58
N ASN A 102 10.30 12.79 -25.54
CA ASN A 102 9.45 13.98 -25.41
C ASN A 102 7.94 13.65 -25.31
N ASN A 103 7.52 12.51 -25.87
CA ASN A 103 6.14 12.06 -25.87
C ASN A 103 6.01 10.65 -25.25
N TYR A 104 7.01 10.19 -24.47
CA TYR A 104 7.05 8.85 -23.85
C TYR A 104 6.82 7.71 -24.85
N THR A 105 7.39 7.83 -26.05
CA THR A 105 7.22 6.84 -27.13
C THR A 105 8.30 5.78 -27.20
N LYS A 106 9.46 6.03 -26.58
CA LYS A 106 10.57 5.07 -26.57
C LYS A 106 10.48 4.17 -25.35
N GLU A 107 10.27 2.89 -25.58
CA GLU A 107 10.24 1.90 -24.52
C GLU A 107 11.61 1.68 -23.90
N ILE A 108 11.65 1.53 -22.58
CA ILE A 108 12.83 1.19 -21.79
C ILE A 108 12.65 -0.22 -21.26
N THR A 109 13.67 -1.06 -21.48
CA THR A 109 13.61 -2.47 -21.05
C THR A 109 13.93 -2.58 -19.56
N TYR A 110 12.94 -3.02 -18.77
CA TYR A 110 13.16 -3.29 -17.34
C TYR A 110 13.86 -4.64 -17.16
N ILE A 111 14.96 -4.64 -16.40
CA ILE A 111 15.75 -5.84 -16.10
C ILE A 111 16.02 -5.95 -14.60
N SER A 112 16.37 -7.15 -14.16
CA SER A 112 16.83 -7.33 -12.78
C SER A 112 18.20 -6.68 -12.57
N ARG A 113 18.44 -6.19 -11.36
CA ARG A 113 19.70 -5.53 -10.97
C ARG A 113 20.94 -6.35 -11.32
N ASP A 114 20.90 -7.65 -11.12
CA ASP A 114 22.05 -8.52 -11.37
C ASP A 114 22.39 -8.63 -12.86
N ARG A 115 21.43 -8.40 -13.74
CA ARG A 115 21.63 -8.38 -15.19
C ARG A 115 22.21 -7.05 -15.70
N MET A 116 22.12 -5.98 -14.91
CA MET A 116 22.57 -4.64 -15.32
C MET A 116 24.05 -4.60 -15.73
N ARG A 117 24.89 -5.41 -15.09
CA ARG A 117 26.34 -5.52 -15.40
C ARG A 117 26.65 -6.22 -16.73
N TYR A 118 25.68 -6.91 -17.33
CA TYR A 118 25.87 -7.69 -18.57
C TYR A 118 25.25 -7.04 -19.80
N VAL A 119 24.53 -5.94 -19.64
CA VAL A 119 23.87 -5.23 -20.75
C VAL A 119 24.77 -4.14 -21.33
N GLY A 120 24.50 -3.73 -22.58
CA GLY A 120 25.24 -2.66 -23.24
C GLY A 120 26.48 -3.11 -24.00
N HIS A 121 26.91 -4.37 -23.90
CA HIS A 121 28.12 -4.88 -24.59
C HIS A 121 27.86 -5.35 -26.03
N ASN A 122 26.58 -5.54 -26.41
CA ASN A 122 26.23 -6.01 -27.73
C ASN A 122 26.02 -4.82 -28.69
N LYS A 123 26.83 -4.75 -29.75
CA LYS A 123 26.74 -3.68 -30.77
C LYS A 123 25.40 -3.58 -31.48
N TRP A 124 24.62 -4.67 -31.54
CA TRP A 124 23.32 -4.70 -32.19
C TRP A 124 22.18 -4.18 -31.29
N LEU A 125 22.43 -4.00 -29.99
CA LEU A 125 21.47 -3.55 -29.01
C LEU A 125 21.83 -2.17 -28.43
N LYS A 126 22.58 -1.36 -29.17
CA LYS A 126 23.04 -0.05 -28.72
C LYS A 126 21.92 0.92 -28.38
N ASP A 127 20.83 0.88 -29.17
CA ASP A 127 19.71 1.81 -29.02
C ASP A 127 18.74 1.45 -27.88
N ILE A 128 18.98 0.31 -27.21
CA ILE A 128 18.13 -0.12 -26.11
C ILE A 128 18.59 0.54 -24.82
N ILE A 129 17.64 1.15 -24.13
CA ILE A 129 17.84 1.66 -22.78
C ILE A 129 17.34 0.59 -21.81
N TYR A 130 18.19 0.26 -20.85
CA TYR A 130 17.89 -0.69 -19.79
C TYR A 130 17.66 0.05 -18.49
N ALA A 131 16.67 -0.40 -17.72
CA ALA A 131 16.38 0.15 -16.41
C ALA A 131 16.33 -0.96 -15.35
N SER A 132 16.79 -0.65 -14.15
CA SER A 132 16.76 -1.56 -13.02
C SER A 132 16.54 -0.79 -11.72
N LEU A 133 15.81 -1.40 -10.80
CA LEU A 133 15.61 -0.85 -9.46
C LEU A 133 16.82 -1.15 -8.57
N GLY A 134 17.38 -0.11 -7.95
CA GLY A 134 18.46 -0.24 -6.97
C GLY A 134 17.95 -0.72 -5.61
N THR A 135 18.88 -1.04 -4.70
CA THR A 135 18.57 -1.38 -3.30
C THR A 135 18.05 -0.18 -2.50
N ASP A 136 18.29 1.01 -2.99
CA ASP A 136 17.89 2.30 -2.44
C ASP A 136 16.54 2.79 -2.97
N ASN A 137 15.81 1.94 -3.71
CA ASN A 137 14.52 2.23 -4.36
C ASN A 137 14.58 3.36 -5.41
N TYR A 138 15.76 3.66 -5.95
CA TYR A 138 15.89 4.49 -7.14
C TYR A 138 15.95 3.63 -8.39
N LEU A 139 15.43 4.16 -9.49
CA LEU A 139 15.59 3.52 -10.79
C LEU A 139 16.86 4.03 -11.46
N TYR A 140 17.66 3.09 -11.90
CA TYR A 140 18.89 3.34 -12.63
C TYR A 140 18.72 2.93 -14.08
N LEU A 141 19.21 3.78 -14.98
CA LEU A 141 19.17 3.54 -16.42
C LEU A 141 20.59 3.48 -16.97
N THR A 142 20.79 2.63 -17.98
CA THR A 142 22.02 2.54 -18.76
C THR A 142 21.72 2.22 -20.22
N SER A 143 22.58 2.66 -21.11
CA SER A 143 22.53 2.32 -22.53
C SER A 143 23.96 2.33 -23.10
N ALA A 144 24.15 1.66 -24.21
CA ALA A 144 25.38 1.77 -24.98
C ALA A 144 25.40 3.00 -25.92
N ASP A 145 24.27 3.67 -26.10
CA ASP A 145 24.16 4.93 -26.84
C ASP A 145 24.40 6.11 -25.89
N GLU A 146 25.45 6.87 -26.09
CA GLU A 146 25.81 8.04 -25.27
C GLU A 146 24.67 9.09 -25.21
N LYS A 147 23.81 9.14 -26.22
CA LYS A 147 22.66 10.09 -26.26
C LYS A 147 21.62 9.84 -25.19
N PHE A 148 21.63 8.67 -24.52
CA PHE A 148 20.66 8.41 -23.44
C PHE A 148 20.86 9.34 -22.24
N ILE A 149 22.05 9.89 -22.06
CA ILE A 149 22.40 10.84 -20.98
C ILE A 149 21.58 12.12 -21.04
N ASP A 150 21.10 12.50 -22.23
CA ASP A 150 20.28 13.69 -22.43
C ASP A 150 18.82 13.50 -21.96
N LEU A 151 18.45 12.29 -21.54
CA LEU A 151 17.11 12.03 -21.01
C LEU A 151 16.90 12.73 -19.66
N LYS A 152 15.86 13.54 -19.60
CA LYS A 152 15.50 14.29 -18.38
C LYS A 152 14.35 13.71 -17.61
N LYS A 153 13.46 13.00 -18.30
CA LYS A 153 12.21 12.45 -17.71
C LYS A 153 11.90 11.07 -18.23
N ILE A 154 11.28 10.29 -17.39
CA ILE A 154 10.72 8.99 -17.74
C ILE A 154 9.32 8.86 -17.17
N GLU A 155 8.55 7.99 -17.80
CA GLU A 155 7.26 7.52 -17.33
C GLU A 155 7.42 6.07 -16.88
N ILE A 156 6.88 5.75 -15.70
CA ILE A 156 6.80 4.39 -15.18
C ILE A 156 5.34 4.05 -14.90
N THR A 157 4.83 3.01 -15.54
CA THR A 157 3.51 2.46 -15.30
C THR A 157 3.64 1.09 -14.65
N GLY A 158 3.05 0.93 -13.48
CA GLY A 158 3.16 -0.30 -12.69
C GLY A 158 2.10 -0.39 -11.62
N ILE A 159 2.13 -1.50 -10.88
CA ILE A 159 1.26 -1.71 -9.72
C ILE A 159 2.09 -1.46 -8.47
N PHE A 160 1.70 -0.46 -7.69
CA PHE A 160 2.44 -0.07 -6.50
C PHE A 160 1.76 -0.58 -5.24
N GLU A 161 2.55 -0.90 -4.22
CA GLU A 161 2.05 -1.39 -2.94
C GLU A 161 1.24 -0.32 -2.19
N GLN A 162 1.68 0.94 -2.29
CA GLN A 162 1.04 2.10 -1.65
C GLN A 162 0.62 3.10 -2.73
N PRO A 163 -0.57 2.94 -3.30
CA PRO A 163 -1.06 3.81 -4.37
C PRO A 163 -1.32 5.24 -3.92
N ASP A 164 -1.68 5.44 -2.65
CA ASP A 164 -1.89 6.74 -2.02
C ASP A 164 -0.69 7.67 -2.16
N LYS A 165 0.53 7.18 -2.02
CA LYS A 165 1.76 7.97 -2.20
C LYS A 165 1.93 8.51 -3.61
N ILE A 166 1.44 7.80 -4.61
CA ILE A 166 1.50 8.24 -6.01
C ILE A 166 0.40 9.26 -6.28
N LEU A 167 -0.80 9.00 -5.77
CA LEU A 167 -1.92 9.93 -5.88
C LEU A 167 -1.59 11.28 -5.23
N GLN A 168 -0.94 11.28 -4.05
CA GLN A 168 -0.46 12.48 -3.37
C GLN A 168 0.55 13.29 -4.20
N LYS A 169 1.44 12.62 -4.95
CA LYS A 169 2.39 13.30 -5.83
C LYS A 169 1.72 13.95 -7.04
N ASN A 170 0.64 13.36 -7.52
CA ASN A 170 -0.05 13.80 -8.73
C ASN A 170 -1.11 14.88 -8.46
N SER A 171 -1.65 14.96 -7.24
CA SER A 171 -2.71 15.90 -6.88
C SER A 171 -2.73 16.26 -5.40
N GLN A 172 -3.14 17.50 -5.08
CA GLN A 172 -3.35 17.92 -3.69
C GLN A 172 -4.57 17.23 -3.06
N ASP A 173 -5.64 17.00 -3.84
CA ASP A 173 -6.87 16.31 -3.41
C ASP A 173 -6.86 14.83 -3.86
N PHE A 174 -5.84 14.10 -3.43
CA PHE A 174 -5.65 12.70 -3.82
C PHE A 174 -6.77 11.76 -3.36
N ARG A 175 -7.57 12.15 -2.36
CA ARG A 175 -8.68 11.34 -1.83
C ARG A 175 -9.87 11.27 -2.78
N ASP A 176 -10.03 12.26 -3.66
CA ASP A 176 -11.13 12.37 -4.62
C ASP A 176 -10.79 11.80 -6.00
N ILE A 177 -9.57 11.28 -6.15
CA ILE A 177 -9.14 10.61 -7.37
C ILE A 177 -9.57 9.14 -7.33
N GLU A 178 -9.88 8.58 -8.50
CA GLU A 178 -10.17 7.15 -8.66
C GLU A 178 -9.04 6.30 -8.09
N TYR A 179 -9.41 5.40 -7.16
CA TYR A 179 -8.46 4.53 -6.52
C TYR A 179 -8.14 3.33 -7.42
N PRO A 180 -6.86 2.96 -7.60
CA PRO A 180 -6.46 1.91 -8.53
C PRO A 180 -6.79 0.51 -7.99
N LEU A 181 -8.07 0.20 -7.97
CA LEU A 181 -8.63 -1.07 -7.53
C LEU A 181 -9.80 -1.45 -8.43
N GLU A 182 -9.83 -2.68 -8.90
CA GLU A 182 -10.96 -3.20 -9.66
C GLU A 182 -12.21 -3.32 -8.76
N GLU A 183 -13.38 -3.05 -9.34
CA GLU A 183 -14.65 -3.05 -8.60
C GLU A 183 -14.98 -4.39 -7.94
N GLY A 184 -14.58 -5.50 -8.57
CA GLY A 184 -14.80 -6.84 -8.03
C GLY A 184 -14.07 -7.14 -6.72
N LEU A 185 -12.99 -6.42 -6.41
CA LEU A 185 -12.21 -6.60 -5.18
C LEU A 185 -12.61 -5.65 -4.05
N ILE A 186 -13.40 -4.60 -4.35
CA ILE A 186 -13.82 -3.61 -3.35
C ILE A 186 -14.49 -4.27 -2.13
N PRO A 187 -15.52 -5.15 -2.28
CA PRO A 187 -16.18 -5.76 -1.13
C PRO A 187 -15.22 -6.58 -0.27
N GLN A 188 -14.29 -7.30 -0.89
CA GLN A 188 -13.32 -8.14 -0.18
C GLN A 188 -12.31 -7.28 0.62
N VAL A 189 -11.86 -6.16 0.05
CA VAL A 189 -10.99 -5.21 0.76
C VAL A 189 -11.71 -4.63 1.97
N ILE A 190 -12.96 -4.17 1.81
CA ILE A 190 -13.76 -3.60 2.90
C ILE A 190 -13.95 -4.63 4.01
N GLU A 191 -14.38 -5.85 3.68
CA GLU A 191 -14.56 -6.93 4.65
C GLU A 191 -13.29 -7.21 5.46
N LEU A 192 -12.12 -7.29 4.82
CA LEU A 192 -10.85 -7.55 5.49
C LEU A 192 -10.45 -6.39 6.41
N VAL A 193 -10.66 -5.14 5.98
CA VAL A 193 -10.37 -3.96 6.79
C VAL A 193 -11.27 -3.91 8.02
N VAL A 194 -12.58 -4.05 7.83
CA VAL A 194 -13.58 -4.05 8.92
C VAL A 194 -13.28 -5.17 9.92
N LYS A 195 -13.07 -6.39 9.44
CA LYS A 195 -12.71 -7.53 10.29
C LYS A 195 -11.45 -7.28 11.12
N THR A 196 -10.44 -6.63 10.55
CA THR A 196 -9.19 -6.31 11.26
C THR A 196 -9.42 -5.26 12.33
N LEU A 197 -10.14 -4.19 12.01
CA LEU A 197 -10.42 -3.12 12.96
C LEU A 197 -11.34 -3.59 14.09
N MET A 198 -12.34 -4.42 13.77
CA MET A 198 -13.19 -5.02 14.77
C MET A 198 -12.43 -6.00 15.67
N SER A 199 -11.57 -6.86 15.12
CA SER A 199 -10.78 -7.80 15.93
C SER A 199 -9.80 -7.10 16.87
N ALA A 200 -9.23 -5.97 16.46
CA ALA A 200 -8.34 -5.17 17.30
C ALA A 200 -9.07 -4.48 18.46
N ASN A 201 -10.33 -4.09 18.23
CA ASN A 201 -11.17 -3.45 19.27
C ASN A 201 -12.00 -4.46 20.07
N TYR A 202 -12.13 -5.69 19.59
CA TYR A 202 -12.99 -6.74 20.14
C TYR A 202 -12.25 -7.72 21.05
N ASP A 203 -11.17 -7.28 21.66
CA ASP A 203 -10.74 -7.88 22.91
C ASP A 203 -11.28 -6.99 24.05
N PRO A 204 -12.59 -7.11 24.38
CA PRO A 204 -13.14 -6.33 25.46
C PRO A 204 -12.59 -6.94 26.74
N GLU A 205 -11.58 -6.33 27.32
CA GLU A 205 -11.35 -6.47 28.77
C GLU A 205 -12.68 -6.23 29.52
N ASP A 206 -13.60 -5.49 28.92
CA ASP A 206 -14.87 -5.06 29.51
C ASP A 206 -15.98 -6.13 29.48
N SER A 207 -16.11 -6.97 28.45
CA SER A 207 -17.17 -7.98 28.41
C SER A 207 -16.96 -9.13 29.41
N ASN A 208 -15.73 -9.34 29.86
CA ASN A 208 -15.41 -10.30 30.94
C ASN A 208 -15.46 -9.69 32.33
N ASN A 209 -15.39 -8.38 32.46
CA ASN A 209 -15.26 -7.69 33.75
C ASN A 209 -16.60 -7.11 34.26
N ASN A 210 -17.34 -6.37 33.45
CA ASN A 210 -18.51 -5.62 33.92
C ASN A 210 -19.70 -6.52 34.34
N ALA A 211 -20.01 -7.56 33.59
CA ALA A 211 -21.15 -8.42 33.94
C ALA A 211 -20.90 -9.32 35.17
N LYS A 212 -19.65 -9.66 35.48
CA LYS A 212 -19.30 -10.48 36.66
C LYS A 212 -19.10 -9.63 37.92
N ASP A 213 -18.50 -8.44 37.78
CA ASP A 213 -18.25 -7.56 38.91
C ASP A 213 -19.54 -6.90 39.40
N ASP A 214 -20.45 -6.52 38.53
CA ASP A 214 -21.75 -5.99 38.90
C ASP A 214 -22.62 -7.05 39.59
N LEU A 215 -22.62 -8.28 39.12
CA LEU A 215 -23.34 -9.40 39.80
C LEU A 215 -22.70 -9.74 41.14
N ALA A 216 -21.38 -9.72 41.27
CA ALA A 216 -20.66 -9.95 42.53
C ALA A 216 -20.89 -8.80 43.52
N ASN A 217 -20.88 -7.56 43.04
CA ASN A 217 -21.17 -6.37 43.83
C ASN A 217 -22.64 -6.32 44.26
N LEU A 218 -23.58 -6.69 43.40
CA LEU A 218 -25.00 -6.76 43.71
C LEU A 218 -25.27 -7.86 44.74
N ALA A 219 -24.63 -9.03 44.60
CA ALA A 219 -24.75 -10.13 45.55
C ALA A 219 -24.20 -9.76 46.94
N THR A 220 -23.04 -9.05 46.99
CA THR A 220 -22.43 -8.54 48.25
C THR A 220 -23.30 -7.45 48.89
N TYR A 221 -23.93 -6.57 48.08
CA TYR A 221 -24.82 -5.52 48.58
C TYR A 221 -26.11 -6.15 49.16
N ILE A 222 -26.70 -7.12 48.51
CA ILE A 222 -27.89 -7.85 49.00
C ILE A 222 -27.56 -8.65 50.29
N ALA A 223 -26.41 -9.29 50.36
CA ALA A 223 -25.96 -10.03 51.54
C ALA A 223 -25.67 -9.11 52.77
N LYS A 224 -25.12 -7.92 52.53
CA LYS A 224 -24.96 -6.92 53.61
C LYS A 224 -26.29 -6.38 54.11
N ASN A 225 -27.22 -6.07 53.24
CA ASN A 225 -28.51 -5.51 53.62
C ASN A 225 -29.41 -6.56 54.28
N SER A 226 -29.34 -7.83 53.90
CA SER A 226 -30.08 -8.92 54.56
C SER A 226 -29.56 -9.21 55.97
N LYS A 227 -28.23 -9.15 56.20
CA LYS A 227 -27.63 -9.30 57.52
C LYS A 227 -28.01 -8.12 58.46
N SER A 228 -28.05 -6.87 57.95
CA SER A 228 -28.47 -5.71 58.74
C SER A 228 -29.94 -5.74 59.08
N ALA A 229 -30.78 -6.26 58.23
CA ALA A 229 -32.24 -6.41 58.49
C ALA A 229 -32.53 -7.53 59.52
N LEU A 230 -31.74 -8.63 59.51
CA LEU A 230 -31.85 -9.68 60.52
C LEU A 230 -31.33 -9.24 61.88
N ALA A 231 -30.23 -8.47 61.93
CA ALA A 231 -29.69 -7.93 63.16
C ALA A 231 -30.64 -6.94 63.85
N LYS A 232 -31.39 -6.16 63.08
CA LYS A 232 -32.44 -5.27 63.64
C LYS A 232 -33.67 -6.04 64.18
N LYS A 233 -34.05 -7.16 63.62
CA LYS A 233 -35.17 -7.99 64.10
C LYS A 233 -34.83 -8.80 65.36
N LEU A 234 -33.56 -8.98 65.69
CA LEU A 234 -33.10 -9.73 66.89
C LEU A 234 -32.80 -8.80 68.08
N SER A 235 -32.91 -7.48 67.89
CA SER A 235 -32.68 -6.47 68.92
C SER A 235 -34.00 -5.78 69.41
N GLU A 236 -35.13 -6.18 68.87
CA GLU A 236 -36.46 -5.89 69.35
C GLU A 236 -37.06 -7.11 70.09
#